data_f8a5062f0eee0021205f61852dd5c4cc
#
_entry.id   f8a5062f0eee0021205f61852dd5c4cc
#
_cell.length_a   1.000
_cell.length_b   1.000
_cell.length_c   1.000
_cell.angle_alpha   90.00
_cell.angle_beta   90.00
_cell.angle_gamma   90.00
#
_symmetry.space_group_name_H-M   'P 1'
#
loop_
_entity.id
_entity.type
_entity.pdbx_description
1 polymer ?
#
loop_
_entity_poly.entity_id
_entity_poly.type
_entity_poly.pdbx_seq_one_letter_code
_entity_poly.pdbx_strand_id
1 'polypeptide(L)'
;MFEYLKFLFKKLKSFDDKLSNIARLQDKFWIRINDNNFSEKWFFRNNGELVISINGNIINGRYEHLNQGNLILEYQKNKILLNQNFIYKDILLLKKDSNETDFYAFYDETKFTPDQFLKFIETSRKQDLNIKQIQLTDKTNVEIIMNPNQQKVSLGNSVLINQKKTDLNIIETDSNFYELQDGVIKNIFFKHNYKIFDNNIIVKQKWKNISVNDKVVYSKKPIRNGRYKINYNIGIQIQDNRIKSKYYINFCQTKYKKHNLEIWCRYQRVFSNGDLVFENSNTASDGKYWISLLKSIKVENGKLK
;
A
#
# COMPACT_ATOMS: atom_id res chain seq x y z
N MET A 1 -4.99 -9.49 -15.58
CA MET A 1 -4.65 -10.91 -15.83
C MET A 1 -3.46 -11.05 -16.78
N PHE A 2 -3.49 -10.53 -17.99
CA PHE A 2 -2.39 -10.67 -18.98
C PHE A 2 -1.03 -10.13 -18.49
N GLU A 3 -0.98 -9.01 -17.77
CA GLU A 3 0.26 -8.49 -17.22
C GLU A 3 0.92 -9.44 -16.21
N TYR A 4 0.13 -10.17 -15.43
CA TYR A 4 0.65 -11.21 -14.56
C TYR A 4 1.15 -12.44 -15.33
N LEU A 5 0.46 -12.85 -16.38
CA LEU A 5 0.94 -13.94 -17.26
C LEU A 5 2.26 -13.58 -17.96
N LYS A 6 2.42 -12.33 -18.39
CA LYS A 6 3.72 -11.82 -18.89
C LYS A 6 4.82 -11.86 -17.80
N PHE A 7 4.47 -11.49 -16.58
CA PHE A 7 5.38 -11.60 -15.44
C PHE A 7 5.78 -13.06 -15.19
N LEU A 8 4.82 -13.99 -15.14
CA LEU A 8 5.07 -15.42 -15.00
C LEU A 8 5.99 -15.93 -16.10
N PHE A 9 5.72 -15.54 -17.34
CA PHE A 9 6.52 -15.95 -18.48
C PHE A 9 7.99 -15.52 -18.30
N LYS A 10 8.25 -14.26 -17.90
CA LYS A 10 9.60 -13.77 -17.63
C LYS A 10 10.27 -14.52 -16.48
N LYS A 11 9.51 -14.81 -15.41
CA LYS A 11 9.98 -15.56 -14.25
C LYS A 11 10.38 -16.99 -14.63
N LEU A 12 9.53 -17.69 -15.39
CA LEU A 12 9.77 -19.07 -15.82
C LEU A 12 10.95 -19.18 -16.79
N LYS A 13 11.15 -18.17 -17.64
CA LYS A 13 12.33 -18.10 -18.52
C LYS A 13 13.65 -18.14 -17.73
N SER A 14 13.67 -17.56 -16.54
CA SER A 14 14.88 -17.54 -15.68
C SER A 14 15.13 -18.86 -14.93
N PHE A 15 14.12 -19.73 -14.82
CA PHE A 15 14.21 -20.99 -14.07
C PHE A 15 14.40 -22.25 -14.92
N ASP A 16 14.51 -22.09 -16.22
CA ASP A 16 14.70 -23.20 -17.20
C ASP A 16 13.61 -24.30 -17.15
N ASP A 17 12.42 -23.98 -16.65
CA ASP A 17 11.25 -24.87 -16.56
C ASP A 17 10.59 -25.07 -17.93
N LYS A 18 11.38 -25.47 -18.92
CA LYS A 18 10.89 -25.74 -20.28
C LYS A 18 10.00 -26.98 -20.30
N LEU A 19 9.11 -27.04 -21.27
CA LEU A 19 8.30 -28.22 -21.57
C LEU A 19 9.21 -29.36 -22.06
N SER A 20 9.91 -30.01 -21.13
CA SER A 20 10.78 -31.14 -21.42
C SER A 20 9.99 -32.46 -21.55
N ASN A 21 8.80 -32.53 -20.97
CA ASN A 21 7.96 -33.70 -20.96
C ASN A 21 6.64 -33.43 -21.71
N ILE A 22 6.59 -33.89 -22.96
CA ILE A 22 5.43 -33.76 -23.85
C ILE A 22 4.17 -34.44 -23.27
N ALA A 23 4.31 -35.47 -22.46
CA ALA A 23 3.18 -36.15 -21.81
C ALA A 23 2.35 -35.23 -20.92
N ARG A 24 2.92 -34.15 -20.41
CA ARG A 24 2.18 -33.13 -19.65
C ARG A 24 1.24 -32.28 -20.52
N LEU A 25 1.52 -32.18 -21.81
CA LEU A 25 0.72 -31.46 -22.79
C LEU A 25 -0.42 -32.32 -23.34
N GLN A 26 -0.15 -33.61 -23.55
CA GLN A 26 -1.02 -34.55 -24.27
C GLN A 26 -2.25 -34.96 -23.46
N ASP A 27 -3.29 -35.35 -24.21
CA ASP A 27 -4.55 -35.95 -23.75
C ASP A 27 -5.28 -35.10 -22.66
N LYS A 28 -5.18 -33.78 -22.82
CA LYS A 28 -5.84 -32.77 -21.98
C LYS A 28 -6.53 -31.71 -22.83
N PHE A 29 -7.61 -31.16 -22.27
CA PHE A 29 -8.27 -29.99 -22.82
C PHE A 29 -7.67 -28.73 -22.23
N TRP A 30 -7.04 -27.95 -23.09
CA TRP A 30 -6.43 -26.67 -22.74
C TRP A 30 -7.33 -25.52 -23.14
N ILE A 31 -7.91 -24.81 -22.20
CA ILE A 31 -8.78 -23.66 -22.45
C ILE A 31 -7.91 -22.43 -22.67
N ARG A 32 -8.05 -21.79 -23.83
CA ARG A 32 -7.30 -20.58 -24.15
C ARG A 32 -7.80 -19.38 -23.34
N ILE A 33 -6.85 -18.65 -22.79
CA ILE A 33 -7.09 -17.41 -22.08
C ILE A 33 -7.02 -16.27 -23.11
N ASN A 34 -8.14 -15.62 -23.40
CA ASN A 34 -8.23 -14.48 -24.31
C ASN A 34 -9.19 -13.42 -23.75
N ASP A 35 -9.11 -12.19 -24.30
CA ASP A 35 -9.98 -11.08 -23.89
C ASP A 35 -11.36 -11.12 -24.58
N ASN A 36 -11.55 -12.01 -25.54
CA ASN A 36 -12.68 -11.98 -26.49
C ASN A 36 -13.79 -12.97 -26.14
N ASN A 37 -13.97 -13.42 -24.95
CA ASN A 37 -15.05 -14.34 -24.51
C ASN A 37 -15.35 -15.55 -25.46
N PHE A 38 -14.48 -15.85 -26.43
CA PHE A 38 -14.60 -17.01 -27.28
C PHE A 38 -14.16 -18.25 -26.51
N SER A 39 -15.03 -19.26 -26.49
CA SER A 39 -14.65 -20.56 -25.96
C SER A 39 -13.72 -21.24 -26.95
N GLU A 40 -12.43 -21.16 -26.72
CA GLU A 40 -11.41 -21.82 -27.53
C GLU A 40 -10.72 -22.89 -26.69
N LYS A 41 -10.79 -24.16 -27.16
CA LYS A 41 -10.20 -25.32 -26.52
C LYS A 41 -9.23 -26.00 -27.45
N TRP A 42 -8.07 -26.36 -26.94
CA TRP A 42 -7.05 -27.11 -27.68
C TRP A 42 -6.81 -28.47 -27.03
N PHE A 43 -6.74 -29.51 -27.90
CA PHE A 43 -6.49 -30.88 -27.47
C PHE A 43 -5.32 -31.46 -28.26
N PHE A 44 -4.23 -31.79 -27.60
CA PHE A 44 -3.03 -32.36 -28.20
C PHE A 44 -3.08 -33.88 -28.03
N ARG A 45 -3.32 -34.62 -29.11
CA ARG A 45 -3.32 -36.08 -29.07
C ARG A 45 -1.90 -36.64 -29.12
N ASN A 46 -1.71 -37.82 -28.55
CA ASN A 46 -0.40 -38.48 -28.50
C ASN A 46 0.15 -38.90 -29.89
N ASN A 47 -0.70 -38.98 -30.91
CA ASN A 47 -0.31 -39.27 -32.29
C ASN A 47 0.13 -38.04 -33.13
N GLY A 48 0.30 -36.85 -32.46
CA GLY A 48 0.69 -35.62 -33.16
C GLY A 48 -0.46 -34.82 -33.77
N GLU A 49 -1.70 -35.27 -33.57
CA GLU A 49 -2.87 -34.49 -33.98
C GLU A 49 -3.20 -33.38 -32.99
N LEU A 50 -3.58 -32.22 -33.51
CA LEU A 50 -4.10 -31.08 -32.78
C LEU A 50 -5.56 -30.85 -33.13
N VAL A 51 -6.44 -30.90 -32.16
CA VAL A 51 -7.86 -30.55 -32.34
C VAL A 51 -8.11 -29.21 -31.63
N ILE A 52 -8.62 -28.24 -32.36
CA ILE A 52 -9.01 -26.93 -31.85
C ILE A 52 -10.51 -26.77 -31.97
N SER A 53 -11.20 -26.50 -30.90
CA SER A 53 -12.62 -26.14 -30.90
C SER A 53 -12.75 -24.64 -30.63
N ILE A 54 -13.43 -23.94 -31.54
CA ILE A 54 -13.75 -22.51 -31.38
C ILE A 54 -15.27 -22.35 -31.47
N ASN A 55 -15.90 -22.01 -30.37
CA ASN A 55 -17.38 -21.89 -30.30
C ASN A 55 -18.12 -23.12 -30.84
N GLY A 56 -17.58 -24.32 -30.58
CA GLY A 56 -18.16 -25.59 -31.09
C GLY A 56 -17.70 -26.00 -32.47
N ASN A 57 -17.08 -25.13 -33.26
CA ASN A 57 -16.52 -25.50 -34.56
C ASN A 57 -15.15 -26.17 -34.39
N ILE A 58 -14.97 -27.32 -35.05
CA ILE A 58 -13.74 -28.11 -34.95
C ILE A 58 -12.79 -27.76 -36.10
N ILE A 59 -11.57 -27.51 -35.75
CA ILE A 59 -10.43 -27.30 -36.64
C ILE A 59 -9.41 -28.38 -36.30
N ASN A 60 -9.10 -29.21 -37.33
CA ASN A 60 -8.04 -30.19 -37.18
C ASN A 60 -6.71 -29.62 -37.66
N GLY A 61 -5.65 -29.95 -36.92
CA GLY A 61 -4.28 -29.58 -37.19
C GLY A 61 -3.30 -30.67 -36.77
N ARG A 62 -2.06 -30.37 -36.83
CA ARG A 62 -0.96 -31.23 -36.38
C ARG A 62 -0.02 -30.44 -35.51
N TYR A 63 0.67 -31.13 -34.62
CA TYR A 63 1.78 -30.56 -33.88
C TYR A 63 2.97 -31.50 -33.87
N GLU A 64 4.12 -30.94 -33.88
CA GLU A 64 5.41 -31.66 -33.79
C GLU A 64 6.21 -31.09 -32.60
N HIS A 65 6.65 -31.98 -31.72
CA HIS A 65 7.53 -31.62 -30.64
C HIS A 65 8.99 -31.72 -31.09
N LEU A 66 9.68 -30.62 -31.05
CA LEU A 66 11.10 -30.54 -31.35
C LEU A 66 11.91 -30.61 -30.06
N ASN A 67 13.24 -30.81 -30.18
CA ASN A 67 14.15 -30.78 -29.05
C ASN A 67 14.07 -29.44 -28.29
N GLN A 68 14.42 -29.45 -27.01
CA GLN A 68 14.47 -28.29 -26.14
C GLN A 68 13.10 -27.61 -25.86
N GLY A 69 12.00 -28.36 -25.96
CA GLY A 69 10.66 -27.84 -25.64
C GLY A 69 10.04 -26.95 -26.70
N ASN A 70 10.58 -26.94 -27.92
CA ASN A 70 9.98 -26.23 -29.04
C ASN A 70 8.84 -27.05 -29.65
N LEU A 71 7.82 -26.37 -30.21
CA LEU A 71 6.69 -26.97 -30.87
C LEU A 71 6.47 -26.32 -32.25
N ILE A 72 6.15 -27.12 -33.25
CA ILE A 72 5.60 -26.65 -34.50
C ILE A 72 4.11 -26.95 -34.47
N LEU A 73 3.27 -25.96 -34.77
CA LEU A 73 1.83 -26.13 -34.94
C LEU A 73 1.46 -25.88 -36.41
N GLU A 74 0.65 -26.78 -36.98
CA GLU A 74 0.10 -26.65 -38.33
C GLU A 74 -1.42 -26.71 -38.25
N TYR A 75 -2.11 -25.62 -38.56
CA TYR A 75 -3.57 -25.57 -38.64
C TYR A 75 -4.03 -24.42 -39.55
N GLN A 76 -5.15 -24.58 -40.24
CA GLN A 76 -5.73 -23.56 -41.14
C GLN A 76 -4.72 -22.98 -42.13
N LYS A 77 -3.88 -23.84 -42.73
CA LYS A 77 -2.79 -23.48 -43.68
C LYS A 77 -1.66 -22.64 -43.05
N ASN A 78 -1.67 -22.42 -41.76
CA ASN A 78 -0.59 -21.74 -41.05
C ASN A 78 0.35 -22.76 -40.44
N LYS A 79 1.65 -22.43 -40.45
CA LYS A 79 2.69 -23.17 -39.75
C LYS A 79 3.39 -22.21 -38.79
N ILE A 80 3.36 -22.51 -37.49
CA ILE A 80 3.81 -21.61 -36.42
C ILE A 80 4.85 -22.35 -35.61
N LEU A 81 6.03 -21.74 -35.46
CA LEU A 81 7.06 -22.18 -34.50
C LEU A 81 6.80 -21.52 -33.16
N LEU A 82 6.71 -22.38 -32.14
CA LEU A 82 6.62 -21.95 -30.74
C LEU A 82 7.91 -22.31 -30.03
N ASN A 83 8.58 -21.30 -29.51
CA ASN A 83 9.78 -21.47 -28.70
C ASN A 83 9.48 -21.09 -27.24
N GLN A 84 10.26 -21.57 -26.30
CA GLN A 84 10.08 -21.24 -24.87
C GLN A 84 8.66 -21.57 -24.38
N ASN A 85 8.31 -22.85 -24.39
CA ASN A 85 7.02 -23.34 -23.93
C ASN A 85 7.13 -23.86 -22.49
N PHE A 86 6.16 -23.53 -21.64
CA PHE A 86 6.19 -23.83 -20.21
C PHE A 86 4.85 -24.37 -19.73
N ILE A 87 4.88 -25.34 -18.82
CA ILE A 87 3.71 -25.72 -18.01
C ILE A 87 4.04 -25.43 -16.54
N TYR A 88 3.29 -24.50 -15.95
CA TYR A 88 3.43 -24.09 -14.57
C TYR A 88 2.09 -24.12 -13.84
N LYS A 89 1.96 -24.96 -12.81
CA LYS A 89 0.74 -25.08 -12.00
C LYS A 89 -0.53 -25.23 -12.87
N ASP A 90 -0.51 -26.15 -13.84
CA ASP A 90 -1.62 -26.40 -14.77
C ASP A 90 -2.00 -25.22 -15.69
N ILE A 91 -1.08 -24.29 -15.88
CA ILE A 91 -1.11 -23.23 -16.90
C ILE A 91 -0.10 -23.60 -17.99
N LEU A 92 -0.54 -23.58 -19.23
CA LEU A 92 0.33 -23.77 -20.39
C LEU A 92 0.59 -22.40 -21.03
N LEU A 93 1.85 -22.07 -21.22
CA LEU A 93 2.30 -20.86 -21.90
C LEU A 93 3.10 -21.26 -23.14
N LEU A 94 2.64 -20.85 -24.32
CA LEU A 94 3.28 -21.13 -25.61
C LEU A 94 3.65 -19.82 -26.27
N LYS A 95 4.95 -19.56 -26.47
CA LYS A 95 5.45 -18.32 -27.07
C LYS A 95 5.72 -18.54 -28.56
N LYS A 96 5.19 -17.65 -29.41
CA LYS A 96 5.54 -17.62 -30.83
C LYS A 96 6.99 -17.15 -31.01
N ASP A 97 7.64 -17.72 -32.03
CA ASP A 97 8.97 -17.28 -32.45
C ASP A 97 8.89 -15.98 -33.28
N SER A 98 8.40 -14.91 -32.63
CA SER A 98 8.26 -13.59 -33.25
C SER A 98 8.65 -12.50 -32.25
N ASN A 99 7.72 -11.90 -31.58
CA ASN A 99 7.93 -10.82 -30.61
C ASN A 99 7.86 -11.33 -29.15
N GLU A 100 8.56 -10.64 -28.25
CA GLU A 100 8.60 -11.03 -26.81
C GLU A 100 7.22 -11.02 -26.13
N THR A 101 6.23 -10.34 -26.70
CA THR A 101 4.90 -10.19 -26.12
C THR A 101 3.83 -11.10 -26.72
N ASP A 102 4.14 -11.85 -27.78
CA ASP A 102 3.16 -12.69 -28.48
C ASP A 102 3.21 -14.13 -27.99
N PHE A 103 2.28 -14.49 -27.12
CA PHE A 103 2.18 -15.83 -26.55
C PHE A 103 0.71 -16.28 -26.41
N TYR A 104 0.51 -17.59 -26.43
CA TYR A 104 -0.74 -18.22 -26.05
C TYR A 104 -0.68 -18.67 -24.60
N ALA A 105 -1.74 -18.43 -23.85
CA ALA A 105 -1.88 -18.88 -22.48
C ALA A 105 -3.15 -19.74 -22.36
N PHE A 106 -3.05 -20.84 -21.64
CA PHE A 106 -4.13 -21.80 -21.44
C PHE A 106 -4.13 -22.29 -19.98
N TYR A 107 -5.27 -22.83 -19.56
CA TYR A 107 -5.37 -23.63 -18.35
C TYR A 107 -5.97 -24.99 -18.63
N ASP A 108 -5.65 -25.99 -17.81
CA ASP A 108 -6.18 -27.35 -17.88
C ASP A 108 -7.64 -27.39 -17.42
N GLU A 109 -8.59 -27.72 -18.32
CA GLU A 109 -10.03 -27.78 -18.02
C GLU A 109 -10.37 -28.82 -16.95
N THR A 110 -9.54 -29.86 -16.78
CA THR A 110 -9.77 -30.90 -15.74
C THR A 110 -9.45 -30.41 -14.34
N LYS A 111 -8.70 -29.31 -14.21
CA LYS A 111 -8.24 -28.72 -12.92
C LYS A 111 -9.04 -27.50 -12.50
N PHE A 112 -9.58 -26.74 -13.45
CA PHE A 112 -10.23 -25.47 -13.17
C PHE A 112 -11.51 -25.30 -13.97
N THR A 113 -12.56 -24.83 -13.33
CA THR A 113 -13.62 -24.08 -14.02
C THR A 113 -13.10 -22.65 -14.31
N PRO A 114 -13.73 -21.89 -15.23
CA PRO A 114 -13.34 -20.50 -15.51
C PRO A 114 -13.22 -19.64 -14.23
N ASP A 115 -14.20 -19.69 -13.33
CA ASP A 115 -14.21 -18.93 -12.10
C ASP A 115 -13.12 -19.36 -11.09
N GLN A 116 -12.88 -20.66 -10.99
CA GLN A 116 -11.79 -21.20 -10.16
C GLN A 116 -10.44 -20.76 -10.70
N PHE A 117 -10.27 -20.76 -12.02
CA PHE A 117 -9.04 -20.29 -12.66
C PHE A 117 -8.78 -18.79 -12.38
N LEU A 118 -9.80 -17.94 -12.54
CA LEU A 118 -9.68 -16.52 -12.25
C LEU A 118 -9.26 -16.26 -10.80
N LYS A 119 -9.87 -16.94 -9.84
CA LYS A 119 -9.50 -16.88 -8.43
C LYS A 119 -8.06 -17.36 -8.18
N PHE A 120 -7.68 -18.46 -8.82
CA PHE A 120 -6.33 -19.02 -8.72
C PHE A 120 -5.28 -18.03 -9.25
N ILE A 121 -5.50 -17.43 -10.42
CA ILE A 121 -4.60 -16.44 -11.02
C ILE A 121 -4.46 -15.20 -10.11
N GLU A 122 -5.58 -14.71 -9.57
CA GLU A 122 -5.55 -13.55 -8.68
C GLU A 122 -4.78 -13.85 -7.38
N THR A 123 -5.01 -15.03 -6.79
CA THR A 123 -4.31 -15.46 -5.57
C THR A 123 -2.82 -15.63 -5.83
N SER A 124 -2.45 -16.31 -6.93
CA SER A 124 -1.05 -16.50 -7.31
C SER A 124 -0.35 -15.17 -7.59
N ARG A 125 -1.02 -14.23 -8.26
CA ARG A 125 -0.51 -12.87 -8.49
C ARG A 125 -0.21 -12.15 -7.17
N LYS A 126 -1.14 -12.20 -6.22
CA LYS A 126 -0.95 -11.56 -4.91
C LYS A 126 0.22 -12.16 -4.14
N GLN A 127 0.38 -13.47 -4.19
CA GLN A 127 1.49 -14.17 -3.54
C GLN A 127 2.84 -13.91 -4.22
N ASP A 128 2.91 -14.08 -5.54
CA ASP A 128 4.16 -13.95 -6.31
C ASP A 128 4.70 -12.52 -6.31
N LEU A 129 3.82 -11.52 -6.31
CA LEU A 129 4.18 -10.10 -6.25
C LEU A 129 4.20 -9.53 -4.82
N ASN A 130 3.96 -10.35 -3.80
CA ASN A 130 3.85 -9.91 -2.40
C ASN A 130 2.93 -8.68 -2.25
N ILE A 131 1.68 -8.80 -2.75
CA ILE A 131 0.72 -7.70 -2.77
C ILE A 131 -0.03 -7.62 -1.44
N LYS A 132 0.00 -6.44 -0.82
CA LYS A 132 -0.86 -6.07 0.29
C LYS A 132 -2.02 -5.21 -0.20
N GLN A 133 -3.25 -5.64 0.08
CA GLN A 133 -4.44 -4.82 -0.14
C GLN A 133 -4.69 -3.91 1.06
N ILE A 134 -4.97 -2.65 0.80
CA ILE A 134 -5.40 -1.67 1.80
C ILE A 134 -6.63 -0.92 1.28
N GLN A 135 -7.49 -0.50 2.20
CA GLN A 135 -8.64 0.33 1.90
C GLN A 135 -8.33 1.78 2.26
N LEU A 136 -8.62 2.71 1.35
CA LEU A 136 -8.53 4.14 1.60
C LEU A 136 -9.76 4.65 2.37
N THR A 137 -9.68 5.85 2.89
CA THR A 137 -10.77 6.50 3.62
C THR A 137 -12.04 6.72 2.78
N ASP A 138 -11.90 6.84 1.46
CA ASP A 138 -12.99 6.94 0.49
C ASP A 138 -13.55 5.56 0.05
N LYS A 139 -13.11 4.47 0.71
CA LYS A 139 -13.42 3.06 0.43
C LYS A 139 -12.79 2.50 -0.85
N THR A 140 -11.96 3.26 -1.55
CA THR A 140 -11.18 2.73 -2.68
C THR A 140 -10.20 1.67 -2.19
N ASN A 141 -10.16 0.51 -2.88
CA ASN A 141 -9.16 -0.52 -2.61
C ASN A 141 -7.92 -0.28 -3.45
N VAL A 142 -6.76 -0.26 -2.79
CA VAL A 142 -5.46 -0.15 -3.44
C VAL A 142 -4.59 -1.37 -3.14
N GLU A 143 -3.73 -1.69 -4.07
CA GLU A 143 -2.75 -2.75 -3.95
C GLU A 143 -1.37 -2.14 -3.78
N ILE A 144 -0.63 -2.61 -2.77
CA ILE A 144 0.76 -2.21 -2.56
C ILE A 144 1.65 -3.41 -2.85
N ILE A 145 2.50 -3.29 -3.86
CA ILE A 145 3.52 -4.28 -4.17
C ILE A 145 4.69 -4.05 -3.22
N MET A 146 4.94 -5.02 -2.36
CA MET A 146 6.01 -4.99 -1.38
C MET A 146 7.23 -5.79 -1.87
N ASN A 147 8.39 -5.52 -1.32
CA ASN A 147 9.57 -6.34 -1.59
C ASN A 147 9.37 -7.78 -1.11
N PRO A 148 10.05 -8.77 -1.71
CA PRO A 148 10.01 -10.15 -1.23
C PRO A 148 10.30 -10.22 0.29
N ASN A 149 9.55 -11.06 1.01
CA ASN A 149 9.65 -11.26 2.46
C ASN A 149 9.31 -10.05 3.34
N GLN A 150 8.88 -8.95 2.77
CA GLN A 150 8.44 -7.77 3.51
C GLN A 150 7.02 -7.99 4.06
N GLN A 151 6.80 -7.69 5.35
CA GLN A 151 5.48 -7.85 6.00
C GLN A 151 4.74 -6.52 6.19
N LYS A 152 5.45 -5.40 6.16
CA LYS A 152 4.89 -4.06 6.39
C LYS A 152 5.17 -3.17 5.21
N VAL A 153 4.20 -2.30 4.90
CA VAL A 153 4.38 -1.25 3.89
C VAL A 153 5.54 -0.34 4.29
N SER A 154 6.42 -0.05 3.34
CA SER A 154 7.59 0.81 3.53
C SER A 154 7.85 1.71 2.32
N LEU A 155 8.86 2.55 2.46
CA LEU A 155 9.34 3.40 1.37
C LEU A 155 9.80 2.54 0.20
N GLY A 156 9.58 3.01 -1.02
CA GLY A 156 9.95 2.31 -2.25
C GLY A 156 8.90 1.31 -2.75
N ASN A 157 7.88 0.96 -1.95
CA ASN A 157 6.80 0.10 -2.43
C ASN A 157 5.96 0.80 -3.50
N SER A 158 5.54 0.05 -4.52
CA SER A 158 4.68 0.55 -5.58
C SER A 158 3.21 0.44 -5.21
N VAL A 159 2.41 1.43 -5.59
CA VAL A 159 0.97 1.48 -5.35
C VAL A 159 0.21 1.37 -6.65
N LEU A 160 -0.76 0.46 -6.69
CA LEU A 160 -1.63 0.24 -7.84
C LEU A 160 -3.09 0.49 -7.46
N ILE A 161 -3.82 1.12 -8.38
CA ILE A 161 -5.29 1.20 -8.36
C ILE A 161 -5.78 0.52 -9.63
N ASN A 162 -6.71 -0.45 -9.50
CA ASN A 162 -7.18 -1.25 -10.62
C ASN A 162 -6.03 -1.89 -11.43
N GLN A 163 -5.02 -2.41 -10.72
CA GLN A 163 -3.82 -3.06 -11.28
C GLN A 163 -2.91 -2.15 -12.14
N LYS A 164 -3.14 -0.83 -12.12
CA LYS A 164 -2.30 0.17 -12.80
C LYS A 164 -1.62 1.07 -11.76
N LYS A 165 -0.44 1.58 -12.08
CA LYS A 165 0.21 2.61 -11.24
C LYS A 165 -0.73 3.80 -11.08
N THR A 166 -0.81 4.29 -9.85
CA THR A 166 -1.63 5.47 -9.56
C THR A 166 -0.88 6.76 -9.85
N ASP A 167 -1.62 7.76 -10.34
CA ASP A 167 -1.13 9.13 -10.51
C ASP A 167 -1.39 10.00 -9.26
N LEU A 168 -2.00 9.44 -8.22
CA LEU A 168 -2.23 10.16 -6.97
C LEU A 168 -0.90 10.48 -6.29
N ASN A 169 -0.77 11.72 -5.80
CA ASN A 169 0.39 12.14 -5.02
C ASN A 169 0.30 11.76 -3.54
N ILE A 170 -0.90 11.54 -3.04
CA ILE A 170 -1.17 11.17 -1.64
C ILE A 170 -2.32 10.16 -1.61
N ILE A 171 -2.15 9.12 -0.82
CA ILE A 171 -3.24 8.21 -0.42
C ILE A 171 -3.38 8.23 1.09
N GLU A 172 -4.63 8.11 1.55
CA GLU A 172 -5.00 8.22 2.95
C GLU A 172 -5.77 6.98 3.39
N THR A 173 -5.33 6.39 4.50
CA THR A 173 -6.02 5.30 5.20
C THR A 173 -6.49 5.79 6.57
N ASP A 174 -7.15 4.94 7.33
CA ASP A 174 -7.59 5.29 8.68
C ASP A 174 -6.42 5.64 9.62
N SER A 175 -5.23 5.05 9.38
CA SER A 175 -4.08 5.18 10.27
C SER A 175 -2.88 5.91 9.68
N ASN A 176 -2.81 6.06 8.35
CA ASN A 176 -1.61 6.59 7.69
C ASN A 176 -1.94 7.48 6.49
N PHE A 177 -1.00 8.38 6.20
CA PHE A 177 -0.85 9.04 4.91
C PHE A 177 0.40 8.50 4.23
N TYR A 178 0.29 8.19 2.94
CA TYR A 178 1.42 7.82 2.09
C TYR A 178 1.57 8.89 1.01
N GLU A 179 2.73 9.54 0.97
CA GLU A 179 3.08 10.42 -0.15
C GLU A 179 3.73 9.61 -1.24
N LEU A 180 3.23 9.79 -2.46
CA LEU A 180 3.64 9.05 -3.64
C LEU A 180 4.34 9.97 -4.63
N GLN A 181 5.28 9.39 -5.36
CA GLN A 181 5.84 9.97 -6.58
C GLN A 181 5.90 8.86 -7.62
N ASP A 182 5.27 9.07 -8.77
CA ASP A 182 5.18 8.08 -9.86
C ASP A 182 4.64 6.72 -9.38
N GLY A 183 3.59 6.75 -8.52
CA GLY A 183 3.01 5.57 -7.93
C GLY A 183 3.90 4.80 -6.94
N VAL A 184 4.98 5.40 -6.44
CA VAL A 184 5.92 4.80 -5.47
C VAL A 184 5.87 5.57 -4.15
N ILE A 185 5.80 4.87 -3.03
CA ILE A 185 5.77 5.46 -1.69
C ILE A 185 7.12 6.13 -1.40
N LYS A 186 7.11 7.45 -1.21
CA LYS A 186 8.28 8.27 -0.84
C LYS A 186 8.30 8.62 0.64
N ASN A 187 7.12 8.86 1.24
CA ASN A 187 7.01 9.15 2.65
C ASN A 187 5.80 8.44 3.25
N ILE A 188 5.92 8.06 4.52
CA ILE A 188 4.85 7.49 5.33
C ILE A 188 4.69 8.33 6.58
N PHE A 189 3.46 8.74 6.85
CA PHE A 189 3.13 9.51 8.04
C PHE A 189 2.00 8.83 8.80
N PHE A 190 2.06 8.88 10.11
CA PHE A 190 0.98 8.46 10.99
C PHE A 190 -0.14 9.50 10.97
N LYS A 191 -1.37 9.03 10.98
CA LYS A 191 -2.58 9.85 11.09
C LYS A 191 -3.07 9.76 12.53
N HIS A 192 -3.01 10.86 13.25
CA HIS A 192 -3.51 10.94 14.61
C HIS A 192 -4.61 11.99 14.74
N ASN A 193 -5.67 11.60 15.42
CA ASN A 193 -6.79 12.48 15.74
C ASN A 193 -6.61 13.04 17.15
N TYR A 194 -6.68 14.35 17.30
CA TYR A 194 -6.68 15.03 18.59
C TYR A 194 -7.94 15.86 18.74
N LYS A 195 -8.54 15.82 19.93
CA LYS A 195 -9.66 16.69 20.26
C LYS A 195 -9.11 18.01 20.83
N ILE A 196 -9.50 19.13 20.22
CA ILE A 196 -9.18 20.47 20.67
C ILE A 196 -10.51 21.20 20.86
N PHE A 197 -10.91 21.50 22.13
CA PHE A 197 -12.26 21.96 22.45
C PHE A 197 -13.31 21.04 21.83
N ASP A 198 -14.24 21.61 21.05
CA ASP A 198 -15.29 20.86 20.35
C ASP A 198 -14.88 20.44 18.93
N ASN A 199 -13.63 20.68 18.52
CA ASN A 199 -13.12 20.33 17.21
C ASN A 199 -12.15 19.16 17.28
N ASN A 200 -12.23 18.28 16.29
CA ASN A 200 -11.22 17.27 16.05
C ASN A 200 -10.23 17.79 15.03
N ILE A 201 -8.96 17.64 15.30
CA ILE A 201 -7.88 17.88 14.33
C ILE A 201 -7.20 16.58 13.98
N ILE A 202 -6.78 16.48 12.74
CA ILE A 202 -5.92 15.40 12.25
C ILE A 202 -4.52 15.94 12.15
N VAL A 203 -3.55 15.26 12.73
CA VAL A 203 -2.13 15.61 12.63
C VAL A 203 -1.40 14.54 11.84
N LYS A 204 -0.75 14.97 10.76
CA LYS A 204 0.13 14.16 9.94
C LYS A 204 1.52 14.14 10.57
N GLN A 205 1.89 13.01 11.18
CA GLN A 205 3.05 12.86 12.03
C GLN A 205 4.10 11.95 11.39
N LYS A 206 5.35 12.37 11.44
CA LYS A 206 6.48 11.51 11.03
C LYS A 206 6.78 10.40 12.06
N TRP A 207 6.49 10.67 13.33
CA TRP A 207 6.76 9.76 14.45
C TRP A 207 5.47 9.45 15.21
N LYS A 208 5.49 8.42 16.05
CA LYS A 208 4.34 8.02 16.87
C LYS A 208 3.84 9.14 17.79
N ASN A 209 4.71 10.02 18.21
CA ASN A 209 4.39 11.16 19.09
C ASN A 209 4.40 12.46 18.30
N ILE A 210 3.51 13.37 18.71
CA ILE A 210 3.42 14.72 18.16
C ILE A 210 4.75 15.48 18.30
N SER A 211 5.16 16.13 17.22
CA SER A 211 6.46 16.81 17.10
C SER A 211 6.32 18.19 16.45
N VAL A 212 7.32 19.04 16.66
CA VAL A 212 7.42 20.32 15.97
C VAL A 212 7.54 20.06 14.46
N ASN A 213 6.90 20.90 13.64
CA ASN A 213 6.74 20.83 12.19
C ASN A 213 5.75 19.79 11.68
N ASP A 214 5.13 18.94 12.53
CA ASP A 214 4.03 18.10 12.10
C ASP A 214 2.92 18.96 11.48
N LYS A 215 2.34 18.48 10.38
CA LYS A 215 1.29 19.20 9.66
C LYS A 215 -0.06 18.91 10.26
N VAL A 216 -0.82 19.96 10.53
CA VAL A 216 -2.23 19.86 10.91
C VAL A 216 -3.08 19.82 9.66
N VAL A 217 -3.86 18.75 9.52
CA VAL A 217 -4.81 18.53 8.43
C VAL A 217 -6.21 18.55 9.05
N TYR A 218 -7.15 19.28 8.43
CA TYR A 218 -8.47 19.50 9.03
C TYR A 218 -9.43 18.35 8.84
N SER A 219 -10.31 18.15 9.83
CA SER A 219 -11.47 17.29 9.65
C SER A 219 -12.69 18.04 9.11
N LYS A 220 -12.96 19.29 9.53
CA LYS A 220 -14.14 20.05 9.11
C LYS A 220 -13.96 21.57 8.99
N LYS A 221 -13.11 22.21 9.80
CA LYS A 221 -12.88 23.66 9.79
C LYS A 221 -11.40 24.00 9.98
N PRO A 222 -10.89 25.07 9.32
CA PRO A 222 -9.54 25.55 9.57
C PRO A 222 -9.34 25.87 11.05
N ILE A 223 -8.23 25.41 11.62
CA ILE A 223 -7.85 25.80 12.97
C ILE A 223 -7.07 27.12 12.92
N ARG A 224 -7.41 28.07 13.78
CA ARG A 224 -6.71 29.35 13.85
C ARG A 224 -5.31 29.17 14.42
N ASN A 225 -4.40 30.09 14.08
CA ASN A 225 -3.12 30.16 14.77
C ASN A 225 -3.36 30.40 16.26
N GLY A 226 -2.67 29.66 17.12
CA GLY A 226 -2.90 29.76 18.55
C GLY A 226 -2.26 28.63 19.35
N ARG A 227 -2.53 28.66 20.66
CA ARG A 227 -2.08 27.63 21.60
C ARG A 227 -3.26 26.75 21.99
N TYR A 228 -3.04 25.45 22.02
CA TYR A 228 -4.10 24.46 22.22
C TYR A 228 -3.62 23.34 23.14
N LYS A 229 -4.47 22.95 24.06
CA LYS A 229 -4.29 21.78 24.90
C LYS A 229 -4.86 20.58 24.17
N ILE A 230 -4.05 19.58 23.90
CA ILE A 230 -4.48 18.35 23.21
C ILE A 230 -4.77 17.19 24.17
N ASN A 231 -4.21 17.24 25.35
CA ASN A 231 -4.57 16.39 26.47
C ASN A 231 -4.12 17.04 27.79
N TYR A 232 -4.31 16.34 28.92
CA TYR A 232 -3.98 16.86 30.24
C TYR A 232 -2.51 17.31 30.37
N ASN A 233 -1.57 16.62 29.71
CA ASN A 233 -0.14 16.83 29.90
C ASN A 233 0.55 17.51 28.71
N ILE A 234 -0.13 17.76 27.61
CA ILE A 234 0.49 18.28 26.38
C ILE A 234 -0.30 19.44 25.81
N GLY A 235 0.41 20.55 25.62
CA GLY A 235 -0.02 21.71 24.86
C GLY A 235 0.78 21.84 23.56
N ILE A 236 0.19 22.47 22.56
CA ILE A 236 0.83 22.78 21.29
C ILE A 236 0.56 24.22 20.90
N GLN A 237 1.46 24.79 20.13
CA GLN A 237 1.22 26.02 19.39
C GLN A 237 1.10 25.67 17.91
N ILE A 238 0.00 26.07 17.31
CA ILE A 238 -0.25 25.92 15.87
C ILE A 238 -0.02 27.26 15.21
N GLN A 239 0.76 27.27 14.14
CA GLN A 239 0.97 28.40 13.25
C GLN A 239 1.05 27.88 11.81
N ASP A 240 0.26 28.49 10.91
CA ASP A 240 0.23 28.17 9.47
C ASP A 240 0.06 26.65 9.20
N ASN A 241 -0.92 26.07 9.89
CA ASN A 241 -1.24 24.63 9.82
C ASN A 241 -0.08 23.70 10.19
N ARG A 242 0.86 24.16 10.97
CA ARG A 242 1.97 23.37 11.51
C ARG A 242 2.09 23.55 13.01
N ILE A 243 2.60 22.53 13.66
CA ILE A 243 2.94 22.60 15.07
C ILE A 243 4.26 23.37 15.20
N LYS A 244 4.18 24.58 15.71
CA LYS A 244 5.34 25.46 15.91
C LYS A 244 6.11 25.12 17.18
N SER A 245 5.36 24.74 18.23
CA SER A 245 5.93 24.39 19.52
C SER A 245 5.09 23.32 20.21
N LYS A 246 5.76 22.48 21.00
CA LYS A 246 5.16 21.49 21.89
C LYS A 246 5.55 21.82 23.31
N TYR A 247 4.61 21.70 24.21
CA TYR A 247 4.78 21.99 25.62
C TYR A 247 4.32 20.80 26.47
N TYR A 248 5.01 20.62 27.61
CA TYR A 248 4.59 19.71 28.66
C TYR A 248 3.87 20.53 29.72
N ILE A 249 2.64 20.15 30.06
CA ILE A 249 1.81 20.88 31.03
C ILE A 249 2.04 20.29 32.39
N ASN A 250 2.46 21.13 33.32
CA ASN A 250 2.58 20.81 34.72
C ASN A 250 1.58 21.63 35.52
N PHE A 251 0.93 20.99 36.45
CA PHE A 251 -0.02 21.63 37.36
C PHE A 251 0.61 21.85 38.71
N CYS A 252 0.46 23.03 39.28
CA CYS A 252 0.83 23.30 40.62
C CYS A 252 -0.18 24.20 41.31
N GLN A 253 -0.46 23.94 42.58
CA GLN A 253 -1.27 24.81 43.42
C GLN A 253 -0.37 25.66 44.28
N THR A 254 -0.64 26.96 44.34
CA THR A 254 0.11 27.86 45.23
C THR A 254 -0.26 27.65 46.69
N LYS A 255 0.73 27.78 47.60
CA LYS A 255 0.54 27.43 48.98
C LYS A 255 -0.42 28.37 49.75
N TYR A 256 -0.27 29.66 49.54
CA TYR A 256 -0.99 30.63 50.38
C TYR A 256 -2.34 31.08 49.83
N LYS A 257 -2.45 31.26 48.53
CA LYS A 257 -3.70 31.73 47.86
C LYS A 257 -4.46 30.65 47.14
N LYS A 258 -3.98 29.39 47.16
CA LYS A 258 -4.57 28.24 46.49
C LYS A 258 -4.88 28.44 44.98
N HIS A 259 -4.09 29.32 44.32
CA HIS A 259 -4.18 29.48 42.88
C HIS A 259 -3.78 28.17 42.17
N ASN A 260 -4.56 27.74 41.20
CA ASN A 260 -4.23 26.61 40.37
C ASN A 260 -3.51 27.12 39.12
N LEU A 261 -2.21 26.79 39.03
CA LEU A 261 -1.38 27.20 37.89
C LEU A 261 -1.14 26.04 36.95
N GLU A 262 -1.24 26.32 35.67
CA GLU A 262 -0.75 25.47 34.57
C GLU A 262 0.53 26.10 34.04
N ILE A 263 1.65 25.35 34.12
CA ILE A 263 2.93 25.78 33.58
C ILE A 263 3.24 24.95 32.34
N TRP A 264 3.33 25.61 31.19
CA TRP A 264 3.62 24.98 29.90
C TRP A 264 5.12 25.05 29.61
N CYS A 265 5.83 23.97 29.91
CA CYS A 265 7.27 23.86 29.85
C CYS A 265 7.74 23.31 28.49
N ARG A 266 8.86 23.79 28.01
CA ARG A 266 9.52 23.22 26.81
C ARG A 266 10.08 21.82 27.10
N TYR A 267 10.51 21.58 28.33
CA TYR A 267 11.07 20.29 28.73
C TYR A 267 10.20 19.65 29.82
N GLN A 268 10.13 18.32 29.79
CA GLN A 268 9.34 17.58 30.75
C GLN A 268 9.89 17.73 32.16
N ARG A 269 9.02 18.12 33.10
CA ARG A 269 9.35 18.29 34.55
C ARG A 269 10.43 19.32 34.89
N VAL A 270 10.81 20.18 33.98
CA VAL A 270 11.81 21.22 34.19
C VAL A 270 11.15 22.57 33.92
N PHE A 271 11.15 23.44 34.95
CA PHE A 271 10.73 24.82 34.80
C PHE A 271 11.90 25.67 34.36
N SER A 272 11.71 26.46 33.33
CA SER A 272 12.74 27.28 32.72
C SER A 272 12.22 28.69 32.45
N ASN A 273 13.13 29.66 32.43
CA ASN A 273 12.78 31.03 32.04
C ASN A 273 12.10 31.05 30.66
N GLY A 274 11.00 31.78 30.57
CA GLY A 274 10.20 31.88 29.38
C GLY A 274 9.11 30.82 29.25
N ASP A 275 9.00 29.83 30.12
CA ASP A 275 7.87 28.90 30.19
C ASP A 275 6.58 29.68 30.49
N LEU A 276 5.49 29.26 29.85
CA LEU A 276 4.20 29.97 29.92
C LEU A 276 3.47 29.57 31.20
N VAL A 277 2.86 30.55 31.85
CA VAL A 277 2.08 30.33 33.09
C VAL A 277 0.65 30.80 32.89
N PHE A 278 -0.28 29.91 33.16
CA PHE A 278 -1.72 30.16 33.07
C PHE A 278 -2.37 29.92 34.43
N GLU A 279 -3.38 30.74 34.75
CA GLU A 279 -4.24 30.58 35.89
C GLU A 279 -5.69 30.53 35.40
N ASN A 280 -6.43 29.45 35.70
CA ASN A 280 -7.80 29.26 35.27
C ASN A 280 -7.96 29.47 33.74
N SER A 281 -7.06 28.93 32.95
CA SER A 281 -7.00 29.05 31.48
C SER A 281 -6.67 30.46 30.93
N ASN A 282 -6.46 31.45 31.78
CA ASN A 282 -5.98 32.79 31.41
C ASN A 282 -4.48 32.92 31.68
N THR A 283 -3.83 33.86 31.03
CA THR A 283 -2.44 34.19 31.32
C THR A 283 -2.33 34.61 32.79
N ALA A 284 -1.41 34.00 33.55
CA ALA A 284 -1.23 34.33 34.95
C ALA A 284 -0.74 35.78 35.13
N SER A 285 -1.22 36.44 36.18
CA SER A 285 -0.84 37.82 36.52
C SER A 285 0.64 37.88 36.92
N ASP A 286 1.24 39.04 36.73
CA ASP A 286 2.60 39.28 37.18
C ASP A 286 2.71 39.19 38.70
N GLY A 287 3.75 38.55 39.19
CA GLY A 287 3.94 38.39 40.61
C GLY A 287 4.82 37.22 41.04
N LYS A 288 4.93 37.05 42.34
CA LYS A 288 5.65 35.94 42.97
C LYS A 288 4.65 34.93 43.52
N TYR A 289 4.74 33.67 43.05
CA TYR A 289 3.88 32.58 43.45
C TYR A 289 4.66 31.54 44.25
N TRP A 290 4.24 31.30 45.49
CA TRP A 290 4.86 30.27 46.34
C TRP A 290 4.22 28.91 46.05
N ILE A 291 5.00 28.00 45.45
CA ILE A 291 4.56 26.65 45.12
C ILE A 291 4.89 25.61 46.19
N SER A 292 5.79 25.95 47.09
CA SER A 292 6.04 25.20 48.34
C SER A 292 6.53 26.18 49.43
N LEU A 293 6.84 25.67 50.66
CA LEU A 293 7.38 26.48 51.74
C LEU A 293 8.70 27.18 51.38
N LEU A 294 9.52 26.51 50.57
CA LEU A 294 10.89 26.96 50.26
C LEU A 294 11.07 27.30 48.75
N LYS A 295 10.03 27.11 47.94
CA LYS A 295 10.15 27.33 46.51
C LYS A 295 9.08 28.29 45.99
N SER A 296 9.53 29.36 45.37
CA SER A 296 8.65 30.29 44.62
C SER A 296 9.05 30.39 43.16
N ILE A 297 8.11 30.79 42.34
CA ILE A 297 8.30 31.15 40.94
C ILE A 297 7.92 32.63 40.78
N LYS A 298 8.63 33.32 39.91
CA LYS A 298 8.30 34.70 39.50
C LYS A 298 7.69 34.68 38.12
N VAL A 299 6.55 35.34 37.94
CA VAL A 299 5.83 35.46 36.66
C VAL A 299 5.88 36.90 36.21
N GLU A 300 6.27 37.14 34.95
CA GLU A 300 6.20 38.44 34.28
C GLU A 300 5.66 38.22 32.85
N ASN A 301 4.64 39.00 32.49
CA ASN A 301 3.94 38.86 31.19
C ASN A 301 3.51 37.41 30.91
N GLY A 302 3.01 36.72 31.92
CA GLY A 302 2.58 35.32 31.83
C GLY A 302 3.69 34.30 31.55
N LYS A 303 4.94 34.62 31.88
CA LYS A 303 6.10 33.73 31.70
C LYS A 303 6.91 33.65 32.99
N LEU A 304 7.54 32.48 33.17
CA LEU A 304 8.54 32.32 34.22
C LEU A 304 9.78 33.19 33.96
N LYS A 305 10.30 33.77 35.05
CA LYS A 305 11.53 34.54 35.09
C LYS A 305 12.55 33.86 35.99
#